data_075865fdf50ffa26404a3529263e2f51
#
_entry.id   075865fdf50ffa26404a3529263e2f51
#
_cell.length_a   1.000
_cell.length_b   1.000
_cell.length_c   1.000
_cell.angle_alpha   90.00
_cell.angle_beta   90.00
_cell.angle_gamma   90.00
#
_symmetry.space_group_name_H-M   'P 1'
#
loop_
_entity.id
_entity.type
_entity.pdbx_description
1 polymer ?
#
loop_
_entity_poly.entity_id
_entity_poly.type
_entity_poly.pdbx_seq_one_letter_code
_entity_poly.pdbx_strand_id
1 'polypeptide(L)'
;KVAGIEAIEIPRVADLLRIPDSPLPPEEVLRCLAGLPEPEEGREDESRWPYVEIRVLLTEPDPTFRHRVEEALVGKAVRLTSIVPSYPRREGEAEERALSYNDLQKIAPLDMLRHTFAVKYGGELPEEIETLFNEVMREVSL
;
A
#
# COMPACT_ATOMS: atom_id res chain seq x y z
N LYS A 1 10.50 -29.18 -26.79
CA LYS A 1 10.35 -29.88 -25.49
C LYS A 1 11.30 -29.22 -24.50
N VAL A 2 10.77 -28.63 -23.41
CA VAL A 2 11.58 -28.08 -22.31
C VAL A 2 12.20 -29.32 -21.62
N ALA A 3 13.52 -29.35 -21.49
CA ALA A 3 14.25 -30.50 -20.91
C ALA A 3 14.30 -30.44 -19.36
N GLY A 4 14.17 -29.27 -18.80
CA GLY A 4 14.14 -29.05 -17.37
C GLY A 4 14.03 -27.55 -17.06
N ILE A 5 13.60 -27.23 -15.82
CA ILE A 5 13.62 -25.88 -15.26
C ILE A 5 14.42 -25.98 -13.98
N GLU A 6 15.52 -25.20 -13.88
CA GLU A 6 16.35 -25.11 -12.69
C GLU A 6 16.20 -23.73 -12.06
N ALA A 7 15.97 -23.71 -10.76
CA ALA A 7 15.94 -22.47 -9.98
C ALA A 7 17.37 -22.10 -9.57
N ILE A 8 17.84 -20.94 -10.00
CA ILE A 8 19.13 -20.40 -9.62
C ILE A 8 18.91 -19.33 -8.53
N GLU A 9 19.47 -19.54 -7.35
CA GLU A 9 19.48 -18.53 -6.30
C GLU A 9 20.48 -17.42 -6.64
N ILE A 10 19.98 -16.19 -6.72
CA ILE A 10 20.81 -15.00 -6.89
C ILE A 10 20.99 -14.36 -5.51
N PRO A 11 22.23 -14.26 -4.96
CA PRO A 11 22.47 -13.64 -3.67
C PRO A 11 22.13 -12.15 -3.73
N ARG A 12 21.36 -11.68 -2.74
CA ARG A 12 21.00 -10.25 -2.61
C ARG A 12 22.09 -9.54 -1.82
N VAL A 13 22.36 -8.29 -2.20
CA VAL A 13 23.29 -7.43 -1.46
C VAL A 13 22.66 -6.97 -0.14
N ALA A 14 21.37 -6.69 -0.16
CA ALA A 14 20.56 -6.29 0.99
C ALA A 14 19.17 -6.93 0.90
N ASP A 15 18.63 -7.35 2.04
CA ASP A 15 17.29 -7.90 2.12
C ASP A 15 16.22 -6.80 2.21
N LEU A 16 14.97 -7.18 1.89
CA LEU A 16 13.78 -6.36 2.13
C LEU A 16 12.94 -7.03 3.22
N LEU A 17 12.83 -6.36 4.34
CA LEU A 17 12.05 -6.80 5.49
C LEU A 17 10.72 -6.05 5.54
N ARG A 18 9.66 -6.76 5.92
CA ARG A 18 8.36 -6.17 6.20
C ARG A 18 8.10 -6.30 7.70
N ILE A 19 7.92 -5.17 8.36
CA ILE A 19 7.80 -5.14 9.82
C ILE A 19 6.60 -4.26 10.20
N PRO A 20 5.66 -4.81 10.94
CA PRO A 20 5.41 -6.26 11.15
C PRO A 20 4.89 -6.96 9.89
N ASP A 21 4.80 -8.29 9.87
CA ASP A 21 4.25 -9.06 8.75
C ASP A 21 2.79 -8.71 8.43
N SER A 22 2.02 -8.40 9.47
CA SER A 22 0.64 -7.90 9.37
C SER A 22 0.56 -6.51 9.99
N PRO A 23 -0.29 -5.59 9.49
CA PRO A 23 -0.45 -4.27 10.06
C PRO A 23 -0.84 -4.34 11.54
N LEU A 24 -0.08 -3.67 12.41
CA LEU A 24 -0.32 -3.56 13.85
C LEU A 24 -0.53 -2.10 14.26
N PRO A 25 -1.15 -1.86 15.45
CA PRO A 25 -1.26 -0.52 16.01
C PRO A 25 0.10 0.18 16.17
N PRO A 26 0.17 1.52 16.11
CA PRO A 26 1.42 2.29 16.18
C PRO A 26 2.38 1.87 17.31
N GLU A 27 1.85 1.68 18.50
CA GLU A 27 2.67 1.33 19.69
C GLU A 27 3.31 -0.05 19.59
N GLU A 28 2.61 -1.00 18.97
CA GLU A 28 3.14 -2.35 18.74
C GLU A 28 4.19 -2.34 17.64
N VAL A 29 3.98 -1.55 16.59
CA VAL A 29 4.98 -1.35 15.53
C VAL A 29 6.27 -0.79 16.13
N LEU A 30 6.19 0.26 16.95
CA LEU A 30 7.38 0.85 17.58
C LEU A 30 8.11 -0.14 18.48
N ARG A 31 7.40 -1.03 19.18
CA ARG A 31 8.04 -2.13 19.95
C ARG A 31 8.77 -3.11 19.05
N CYS A 32 8.20 -3.47 17.90
CA CYS A 32 8.88 -4.32 16.92
C CYS A 32 10.17 -3.66 16.42
N LEU A 33 10.14 -2.34 16.14
CA LEU A 33 11.31 -1.60 15.69
C LEU A 33 12.40 -1.49 16.76
N ALA A 34 12.03 -1.33 18.02
CA ALA A 34 12.98 -1.31 19.13
C ALA A 34 13.79 -2.62 19.25
N GLY A 35 13.18 -3.75 18.86
CA GLY A 35 13.84 -5.06 18.83
C GLY A 35 14.77 -5.31 17.66
N LEU A 36 14.91 -4.38 16.71
CA LEU A 36 15.81 -4.52 15.57
C LEU A 36 17.29 -4.49 15.99
N PRO A 37 18.15 -5.22 15.25
CA PRO A 37 19.56 -5.26 15.56
C PRO A 37 20.23 -3.92 15.41
N GLU A 38 21.21 -3.66 16.26
CA GLU A 38 22.15 -2.55 16.15
C GLU A 38 23.31 -2.93 15.22
N PRO A 39 24.01 -1.96 14.64
CA PRO A 39 25.17 -2.25 13.82
C PRO A 39 26.24 -3.00 14.65
N GLU A 40 26.74 -4.10 14.09
CA GLU A 40 27.87 -4.81 14.67
C GLU A 40 29.18 -4.06 14.41
N GLU A 41 30.10 -4.03 15.37
CA GLU A 41 31.43 -3.47 15.17
C GLU A 41 32.12 -4.11 13.95
N GLY A 42 32.57 -3.28 13.01
CA GLY A 42 33.17 -3.73 11.75
C GLY A 42 32.18 -4.06 10.61
N ARG A 43 30.87 -3.92 10.82
CA ARG A 43 29.82 -4.01 9.80
C ARG A 43 29.07 -2.70 9.60
N GLU A 44 29.80 -1.62 9.58
CA GLU A 44 29.26 -0.26 9.43
C GLU A 44 28.88 0.08 7.98
N ASP A 45 29.03 -0.88 7.04
CA ASP A 45 28.65 -0.67 5.64
C ASP A 45 27.13 -0.64 5.50
N GLU A 46 26.56 0.57 5.58
CA GLU A 46 25.14 0.83 5.43
C GLU A 46 24.57 0.32 4.10
N SER A 47 25.41 0.12 3.08
CA SER A 47 24.94 -0.39 1.78
C SER A 47 24.40 -1.82 1.86
N ARG A 48 24.80 -2.57 2.86
CA ARG A 48 24.38 -3.96 3.12
C ARG A 48 23.22 -4.08 4.10
N TRP A 49 22.86 -3.00 4.77
CA TRP A 49 21.75 -3.04 5.72
C TRP A 49 20.43 -3.34 4.98
N PRO A 50 19.57 -4.18 5.56
CA PRO A 50 18.29 -4.49 4.96
C PRO A 50 17.40 -3.26 4.85
N TYR A 51 16.61 -3.22 3.81
CA TYR A 51 15.52 -2.26 3.63
C TYR A 51 14.32 -2.70 4.46
N VAL A 52 13.63 -1.75 5.10
CA VAL A 52 12.45 -2.02 5.91
C VAL A 52 11.24 -1.27 5.36
N GLU A 53 10.19 -2.03 5.07
CA GLU A 53 8.83 -1.54 4.85
C GLU A 53 8.04 -1.71 6.15
N ILE A 54 7.52 -0.62 6.68
CA ILE A 54 6.75 -0.63 7.93
C ILE A 54 5.27 -0.65 7.62
N ARG A 55 4.53 -1.58 8.25
CA ARG A 55 3.09 -1.73 8.12
C ARG A 55 2.40 -1.34 9.41
N VAL A 56 1.51 -0.35 9.34
CA VAL A 56 0.82 0.18 10.52
C VAL A 56 -0.68 0.20 10.31
N LEU A 57 -1.43 -0.18 11.35
CA LEU A 57 -2.89 -0.05 11.40
C LEU A 57 -3.23 1.25 12.10
N LEU A 58 -3.74 2.23 11.35
CA LEU A 58 -4.15 3.54 11.87
C LEU A 58 -5.68 3.63 11.89
N THR A 59 -6.25 4.14 12.96
CA THR A 59 -7.70 4.49 13.02
C THR A 59 -7.97 5.83 12.35
N GLU A 60 -7.01 6.75 12.43
CA GLU A 60 -7.04 8.08 11.83
C GLU A 60 -5.66 8.43 11.29
N PRO A 61 -5.55 9.34 10.30
CA PRO A 61 -4.25 9.79 9.81
C PRO A 61 -3.39 10.41 10.92
N ASP A 62 -2.20 9.84 11.14
CA ASP A 62 -1.23 10.35 12.13
C ASP A 62 0.02 10.89 11.42
N PRO A 63 0.12 12.22 11.22
CA PRO A 63 1.27 12.83 10.56
C PRO A 63 2.56 12.72 11.40
N THR A 64 2.45 12.48 12.71
CA THR A 64 3.61 12.38 13.61
C THR A 64 4.22 11.00 13.63
N PHE A 65 3.48 9.98 13.18
CA PHE A 65 3.93 8.59 13.22
C PHE A 65 5.25 8.37 12.46
N ARG A 66 5.42 9.04 11.33
CA ARG A 66 6.66 8.97 10.56
C ARG A 66 7.88 9.39 11.39
N HIS A 67 7.78 10.49 12.10
CA HIS A 67 8.87 11.01 12.95
C HIS A 67 9.21 10.02 14.08
N ARG A 68 8.19 9.46 14.74
CA ARG A 68 8.34 8.44 15.78
C ARG A 68 9.04 7.17 15.28
N VAL A 69 8.74 6.77 14.03
CA VAL A 69 9.41 5.66 13.36
C VAL A 69 10.87 5.98 13.10
N GLU A 70 11.16 7.16 12.55
CA GLU A 70 12.53 7.61 12.28
C GLU A 70 13.36 7.66 13.57
N GLU A 71 12.80 8.15 14.67
CA GLU A 71 13.44 8.12 15.99
C GLU A 71 13.70 6.70 16.48
N ALA A 72 12.73 5.78 16.33
CA ALA A 72 12.87 4.39 16.74
C ALA A 72 13.93 3.62 15.94
N LEU A 73 14.24 4.08 14.74
CA LEU A 73 15.26 3.49 13.85
C LEU A 73 16.64 4.08 14.03
N VAL A 74 16.80 5.15 14.83
CA VAL A 74 18.12 5.71 15.15
C VAL A 74 19.00 4.65 15.81
N GLY A 75 20.19 4.42 15.25
CA GLY A 75 21.12 3.41 15.75
C GLY A 75 20.74 1.97 15.42
N LYS A 76 19.81 1.71 14.52
CA LYS A 76 19.47 0.37 14.03
C LYS A 76 20.10 0.10 12.66
N ALA A 77 20.58 -1.14 12.46
CA ALA A 77 21.22 -1.57 11.21
C ALA A 77 20.18 -1.86 10.09
N VAL A 78 19.33 -0.88 9.77
CA VAL A 78 18.27 -0.98 8.77
C VAL A 78 18.10 0.34 8.01
N ARG A 79 17.48 0.27 6.84
CA ARG A 79 17.16 1.44 5.99
C ARG A 79 15.65 1.50 5.75
N LEU A 80 15.01 2.56 6.23
CA LEU A 80 13.57 2.77 6.00
C LEU A 80 13.32 3.06 4.51
N THR A 81 12.39 2.30 3.91
CA THR A 81 11.91 2.53 2.53
C THR A 81 10.56 3.19 2.49
N SER A 82 9.60 2.59 3.19
CA SER A 82 8.21 3.05 3.16
C SER A 82 7.49 2.74 4.46
N ILE A 83 6.47 3.55 4.74
CA ILE A 83 5.49 3.30 5.78
C ILE A 83 4.15 3.13 5.08
N VAL A 84 3.54 1.95 5.24
CA VAL A 84 2.28 1.57 4.60
C VAL A 84 1.18 1.58 5.64
N PRO A 85 0.37 2.64 5.71
CA PRO A 85 -0.77 2.68 6.60
C PRO A 85 -1.90 1.79 6.07
N SER A 86 -2.55 1.09 6.98
CA SER A 86 -3.81 0.39 6.77
C SER A 86 -4.84 0.98 7.72
N TYR A 87 -6.09 1.03 7.30
CA TYR A 87 -7.18 1.53 8.12
C TYR A 87 -8.17 0.40 8.41
N PRO A 88 -8.75 0.32 9.62
CA PRO A 88 -9.77 -0.66 9.90
C PRO A 88 -10.95 -0.44 8.96
N ARG A 89 -11.44 -1.51 8.38
CA ARG A 89 -12.61 -1.48 7.52
C ARG A 89 -13.81 -1.00 8.34
N ARG A 90 -14.48 0.06 7.91
CA ARG A 90 -15.76 0.47 8.51
C ARG A 90 -16.81 -0.59 8.13
N GLU A 91 -17.57 -1.06 9.13
CA GLU A 91 -18.73 -1.90 8.87
C GLU A 91 -19.71 -1.11 7.99
N GLY A 92 -19.93 -1.59 6.77
CA GLY A 92 -20.81 -0.93 5.78
C GLY A 92 -20.13 -0.54 4.46
N GLU A 93 -18.80 -0.50 4.38
CA GLU A 93 -18.10 -0.46 3.10
C GLU A 93 -18.17 -1.86 2.49
N ALA A 94 -19.18 -2.03 1.62
CA ALA A 94 -19.31 -3.22 0.79
C ALA A 94 -17.95 -3.57 0.17
N GLU A 95 -17.69 -4.87 0.08
CA GLU A 95 -16.49 -5.43 -0.53
C GLU A 95 -16.09 -4.67 -1.80
N GLU A 96 -15.28 -3.62 -1.66
CA GLU A 96 -14.40 -3.24 -2.75
C GLU A 96 -13.39 -4.39 -2.89
N ARG A 97 -13.83 -5.46 -3.52
CA ARG A 97 -12.93 -6.42 -4.11
C ARG A 97 -11.97 -5.57 -4.92
N ALA A 98 -10.68 -5.69 -4.64
CA ALA A 98 -9.68 -5.21 -5.57
C ALA A 98 -10.05 -5.82 -6.93
N LEU A 99 -10.79 -5.04 -7.74
CA LEU A 99 -11.27 -5.48 -9.02
C LEU A 99 -10.04 -5.86 -9.84
N SER A 100 -10.00 -7.10 -10.28
CA SER A 100 -8.99 -7.54 -11.23
C SER A 100 -9.06 -6.63 -12.45
N TYR A 101 -7.94 -6.38 -13.13
CA TYR A 101 -7.92 -5.64 -14.40
C TYR A 101 -8.99 -6.14 -15.39
N ASN A 102 -9.24 -7.45 -15.41
CA ASN A 102 -10.30 -8.07 -16.23
C ASN A 102 -11.72 -7.72 -15.75
N ASP A 103 -11.92 -7.46 -14.46
CA ASP A 103 -13.21 -7.04 -13.93
C ASP A 103 -13.47 -5.55 -14.21
N LEU A 104 -12.42 -4.72 -14.18
CA LEU A 104 -12.49 -3.31 -14.59
C LEU A 104 -12.89 -3.15 -16.06
N GLN A 105 -12.44 -4.03 -16.94
CA GLN A 105 -12.82 -3.99 -18.37
C GLN A 105 -14.29 -4.36 -18.62
N LYS A 106 -14.95 -5.02 -17.67
CA LYS A 106 -16.37 -5.43 -17.78
C LYS A 106 -17.33 -4.38 -17.21
N ILE A 107 -16.82 -3.44 -16.42
CA ILE A 107 -17.64 -2.38 -15.82
C ILE A 107 -17.90 -1.31 -16.88
N ALA A 108 -19.15 -1.00 -17.13
CA ALA A 108 -19.47 0.11 -18.02
C ALA A 108 -18.91 1.43 -17.44
N PRO A 109 -18.29 2.29 -18.26
CA PRO A 109 -17.70 3.56 -17.81
C PRO A 109 -18.69 4.44 -17.02
N LEU A 110 -19.98 4.39 -17.36
CA LEU A 110 -21.04 5.11 -16.67
C LEU A 110 -21.27 4.59 -15.24
N ASP A 111 -21.20 3.27 -15.04
CA ASP A 111 -21.38 2.68 -13.71
C ASP A 111 -20.19 3.04 -12.81
N MET A 112 -18.99 3.13 -13.37
CA MET A 112 -17.80 3.61 -12.66
C MET A 112 -17.95 5.09 -12.26
N LEU A 113 -18.50 5.93 -13.12
CA LEU A 113 -18.80 7.32 -12.81
C LEU A 113 -19.82 7.44 -11.67
N ARG A 114 -20.92 6.68 -11.74
CA ARG A 114 -21.96 6.64 -10.68
C ARG A 114 -21.38 6.23 -9.34
N HIS A 115 -20.58 5.16 -9.33
CA HIS A 115 -19.93 4.69 -8.11
C HIS A 115 -18.97 5.73 -7.53
N THR A 116 -18.10 6.31 -8.36
CA THR A 116 -17.15 7.35 -7.94
C THR A 116 -17.85 8.59 -7.40
N PHE A 117 -18.96 9.00 -8.03
CA PHE A 117 -19.74 10.15 -7.60
C PHE A 117 -20.40 9.88 -6.23
N ALA A 118 -21.00 8.70 -6.05
CA ALA A 118 -21.63 8.30 -4.80
C ALA A 118 -20.61 8.27 -3.64
N VAL A 119 -19.41 7.73 -3.88
CA VAL A 119 -18.32 7.67 -2.86
C VAL A 119 -17.81 9.08 -2.50
N LYS A 120 -17.65 9.96 -3.49
CA LYS A 120 -17.00 11.26 -3.29
C LYS A 120 -17.95 12.35 -2.78
N TYR A 121 -19.20 12.36 -3.24
CA TYR A 121 -20.15 13.43 -2.98
C TYR A 121 -21.35 12.98 -2.14
N GLY A 122 -21.56 11.67 -1.97
CA GLY A 122 -22.71 11.11 -1.24
C GLY A 122 -24.02 11.38 -1.98
N GLY A 123 -24.61 10.38 -2.62
CA GLY A 123 -25.87 10.52 -3.35
C GLY A 123 -25.83 9.96 -4.77
N GLU A 124 -26.95 10.09 -5.47
CA GLU A 124 -27.08 9.64 -6.85
C GLU A 124 -26.49 10.64 -7.84
N LEU A 125 -25.99 10.13 -8.99
CA LEU A 125 -25.46 10.96 -10.05
C LEU A 125 -26.58 11.79 -10.69
N PRO A 126 -26.49 13.14 -10.76
CA PRO A 126 -27.47 13.98 -11.42
C PRO A 126 -27.63 13.65 -12.90
N GLU A 127 -28.88 13.67 -13.40
CA GLU A 127 -29.18 13.35 -14.81
C GLU A 127 -28.44 14.25 -15.81
N GLU A 128 -28.17 15.49 -15.44
CA GLU A 128 -27.41 16.45 -16.27
C GLU A 128 -25.99 15.99 -16.50
N ILE A 129 -25.32 15.45 -15.44
CA ILE A 129 -23.95 14.92 -15.55
C ILE A 129 -23.95 13.62 -16.33
N GLU A 130 -24.94 12.78 -16.14
CA GLU A 130 -25.08 11.53 -16.90
C GLU A 130 -25.29 11.80 -18.39
N THR A 131 -26.12 12.80 -18.74
CA THR A 131 -26.36 13.21 -20.11
C THR A 131 -25.09 13.73 -20.78
N LEU A 132 -24.38 14.63 -20.10
CA LEU A 132 -23.11 15.18 -20.57
C LEU A 132 -22.05 14.08 -20.76
N PHE A 133 -21.96 13.15 -19.83
CA PHE A 133 -21.06 12.01 -19.93
C PHE A 133 -21.33 11.15 -21.17
N ASN A 134 -22.61 10.87 -21.44
CA ASN A 134 -23.03 10.08 -22.60
C ASN A 134 -22.76 10.81 -23.92
N GLU A 135 -22.86 12.14 -23.97
CA GLU A 135 -22.47 12.94 -25.12
C GLU A 135 -20.99 12.82 -25.42
N VAL A 136 -20.15 13.03 -24.39
CA VAL A 136 -18.69 12.90 -24.52
C VAL A 136 -18.28 11.49 -24.96
N MET A 137 -18.90 10.47 -24.39
CA MET A 137 -18.61 9.07 -24.75
C MET A 137 -18.96 8.76 -26.21
N ARG A 138 -19.99 9.38 -26.80
CA ARG A 138 -20.30 9.22 -28.20
C ARG A 138 -19.25 9.88 -29.12
N GLU A 139 -18.71 11.02 -28.71
CA GLU A 139 -17.67 11.71 -29.47
C GLU A 139 -16.34 10.96 -29.47
N VAL A 140 -16.00 10.32 -28.35
CA VAL A 140 -14.72 9.56 -28.19
C VAL A 140 -14.80 8.18 -28.86
N SER A 141 -15.99 7.61 -29.04
CA SER A 141 -16.19 6.28 -29.64
C SER A 141 -16.29 6.29 -31.17
N LEU A 142 -16.07 7.43 -31.82
CA LEU A 142 -15.92 7.61 -33.25
C LEU A 142 -14.45 7.61 -33.67
#